data_55cf6631b72ee5801239a0182738e3a0
#
_entry.id   55cf6631b72ee5801239a0182738e3a0
#
_cell.length_a   1.000
_cell.length_b   1.000
_cell.length_c   1.000
_cell.angle_alpha   90.00
_cell.angle_beta   90.00
_cell.angle_gamma   90.00
#
_symmetry.space_group_name_H-M   'P 1'
#
loop_
_entity.id
_entity.type
_entity.pdbx_description
1 polymer ?
#
loop_
_entity_poly.entity_id
_entity_poly.type
_entity_poly.pdbx_seq_one_letter_code
_entity_poly.pdbx_strand_id
1 'polypeptide(L)'
;EFWDCCEKLQARAITPLGLHTEGTGWSAMLLATAEMADSEEGAAFMNELYPGSYQKDCIYHMADTLQKLYKYTTKDAMNADFDVAYNNFIAGKSAMLANGYWMIDQLPEEFREKVRFSPFPGNKLISSPETFGWAVVDSYSDEVKQGAVEFLKFRTKKNKKLKEDLFSQDQNTSRLLQDYIRAYRGQPQIVPNYQVKWNSVLQESTLGEALPALAQKKITQADFVRMLTESITESKKEE
;
A
#
# COMPACT_ATOMS: atom_id res chain seq x y z
N GLU A 1 -8.27 -12.82 -13.25
CA GLU A 1 -7.76 -11.83 -14.22
C GLU A 1 -6.37 -11.32 -13.83
N PHE A 2 -6.16 -10.79 -12.60
CA PHE A 2 -4.84 -10.29 -12.16
C PHE A 2 -3.74 -11.38 -12.21
N TRP A 3 -3.98 -12.53 -11.60
CA TRP A 3 -3.04 -13.65 -11.60
C TRP A 3 -2.78 -14.19 -13.00
N ASP A 4 -3.81 -14.29 -13.83
CA ASP A 4 -3.70 -14.70 -15.24
C ASP A 4 -2.87 -13.68 -16.04
N CYS A 5 -2.97 -12.39 -15.74
CA CYS A 5 -2.10 -11.37 -16.31
C CYS A 5 -0.64 -11.60 -15.90
N CYS A 6 -0.36 -11.86 -14.61
CA CYS A 6 0.98 -12.16 -14.12
C CYS A 6 1.57 -13.39 -14.82
N GLU A 7 0.79 -14.46 -14.98
CA GLU A 7 1.22 -15.68 -15.67
C GLU A 7 1.54 -15.42 -17.15
N LYS A 8 0.68 -14.66 -17.84
CA LYS A 8 0.89 -14.30 -19.26
C LYS A 8 2.13 -13.44 -19.48
N LEU A 9 2.41 -12.51 -18.56
CA LEU A 9 3.63 -11.70 -18.61
C LEU A 9 4.88 -12.58 -18.39
N GLN A 10 4.84 -13.43 -17.37
CA GLN A 10 5.95 -14.32 -17.04
C GLN A 10 6.23 -15.32 -18.17
N ALA A 11 5.20 -15.85 -18.84
CA ALA A 11 5.33 -16.71 -20.01
C ALA A 11 6.04 -16.03 -21.19
N ARG A 12 6.08 -14.68 -21.20
CA ARG A 12 6.80 -13.86 -22.17
C ARG A 12 8.15 -13.35 -21.67
N ALA A 13 8.66 -13.91 -20.57
CA ALA A 13 9.86 -13.48 -19.90
C ALA A 13 9.82 -12.01 -19.42
N ILE A 14 8.63 -11.48 -19.12
CA ILE A 14 8.43 -10.15 -18.53
C ILE A 14 8.13 -10.35 -17.05
N THR A 15 8.92 -9.73 -16.17
CA THR A 15 8.64 -9.74 -14.72
C THR A 15 7.37 -8.92 -14.45
N PRO A 16 6.32 -9.53 -13.85
CA PRO A 16 5.05 -8.84 -13.68
C PRO A 16 5.10 -7.66 -12.69
N LEU A 17 5.74 -7.83 -11.52
CA LEU A 17 5.58 -6.94 -10.39
C LEU A 17 6.90 -6.33 -9.91
N GLY A 18 6.91 -5.03 -9.67
CA GLY A 18 7.90 -4.33 -8.85
C GLY A 18 7.39 -4.28 -7.42
N LEU A 19 7.98 -5.08 -6.52
CA LEU A 19 7.68 -5.11 -5.10
C LEU A 19 8.98 -5.06 -4.29
N HIS A 20 8.84 -4.81 -3.00
CA HIS A 20 9.91 -4.77 -2.02
C HIS A 20 9.46 -5.45 -0.72
N THR A 21 10.42 -5.83 0.13
CA THR A 21 10.14 -6.40 1.46
C THR A 21 10.57 -5.50 2.59
N GLU A 22 11.61 -4.67 2.40
CA GLU A 22 12.09 -3.73 3.41
C GLU A 22 11.14 -2.51 3.53
N GLY A 23 11.31 -1.73 4.59
CA GLY A 23 10.47 -0.56 4.83
C GLY A 23 8.97 -0.91 4.91
N THR A 24 8.64 -1.92 5.72
CA THR A 24 7.26 -2.42 5.94
C THR A 24 6.61 -3.15 4.74
N GLY A 25 7.30 -3.32 3.62
CA GLY A 25 6.78 -4.03 2.44
C GLY A 25 5.44 -3.50 1.92
N TRP A 26 5.17 -2.21 2.13
CA TRP A 26 3.85 -1.60 1.96
C TRP A 26 3.23 -1.80 0.56
N SER A 27 4.05 -1.87 -0.50
CA SER A 27 3.52 -2.10 -1.85
C SER A 27 2.89 -3.49 -2.01
N ALA A 28 3.48 -4.52 -1.38
CA ALA A 28 2.87 -5.85 -1.33
C ALA A 28 1.64 -5.87 -0.43
N MET A 29 1.67 -5.12 0.68
CA MET A 29 0.54 -5.01 1.60
C MET A 29 -0.67 -4.30 0.99
N LEU A 30 -0.50 -3.38 0.04
CA LEU A 30 -1.62 -2.83 -0.73
C LEU A 30 -2.33 -3.92 -1.53
N LEU A 31 -1.59 -4.79 -2.23
CA LEU A 31 -2.17 -5.91 -2.97
C LEU A 31 -2.84 -6.93 -2.03
N ALA A 32 -2.21 -7.23 -0.90
CA ALA A 32 -2.80 -8.11 0.12
C ALA A 32 -4.08 -7.53 0.72
N THR A 33 -4.13 -6.21 0.96
CA THR A 33 -5.34 -5.51 1.42
C THR A 33 -6.49 -5.65 0.40
N ALA A 34 -6.20 -5.49 -0.89
CA ALA A 34 -7.20 -5.67 -1.93
C ALA A 34 -7.76 -7.10 -1.97
N GLU A 35 -6.90 -8.10 -1.78
CA GLU A 35 -7.29 -9.51 -1.76
C GLU A 35 -8.13 -9.86 -0.52
N MET A 36 -7.71 -9.40 0.67
CA MET A 36 -8.49 -9.59 1.90
C MET A 36 -9.91 -9.03 1.79
N ALA A 37 -10.07 -7.91 1.12
CA ALA A 37 -11.37 -7.27 0.92
C ALA A 37 -12.31 -8.03 -0.02
N ASP A 38 -11.87 -9.10 -0.68
CA ASP A 38 -12.70 -9.93 -1.54
C ASP A 38 -13.56 -10.94 -0.75
N SER A 39 -13.22 -11.23 0.51
CA SER A 39 -13.98 -12.12 1.37
C SER A 39 -14.75 -11.33 2.45
N GLU A 40 -15.94 -11.85 2.83
CA GLU A 40 -16.71 -11.27 3.94
C GLU A 40 -15.93 -11.33 5.25
N GLU A 41 -15.24 -12.43 5.53
CA GLU A 41 -14.40 -12.59 6.71
C GLU A 41 -13.26 -11.57 6.72
N GLY A 42 -12.52 -11.44 5.60
CA GLY A 42 -11.41 -10.48 5.50
C GLY A 42 -11.89 -9.05 5.62
N ALA A 43 -12.99 -8.68 4.97
CA ALA A 43 -13.60 -7.36 5.06
C ALA A 43 -14.06 -7.04 6.50
N ALA A 44 -14.65 -8.00 7.21
CA ALA A 44 -15.04 -7.85 8.60
C ALA A 44 -13.81 -7.70 9.51
N PHE A 45 -12.80 -8.56 9.33
CA PHE A 45 -11.58 -8.55 10.12
C PHE A 45 -10.79 -7.24 9.94
N MET A 46 -10.73 -6.69 8.73
CA MET A 46 -10.07 -5.41 8.49
C MET A 46 -10.71 -4.22 9.22
N ASN A 47 -11.92 -4.37 9.73
CA ASN A 47 -12.58 -3.35 10.57
C ASN A 47 -12.20 -3.47 12.06
N GLU A 48 -11.60 -4.57 12.47
CA GLU A 48 -11.10 -4.73 13.85
C GLU A 48 -9.85 -3.86 14.05
N LEU A 49 -9.89 -2.95 15.02
CA LEU A 49 -8.73 -2.11 15.36
C LEU A 49 -7.70 -2.85 16.23
N TYR A 50 -8.20 -3.68 17.12
CA TYR A 50 -7.38 -4.42 18.12
C TYR A 50 -7.80 -5.89 18.13
N PRO A 51 -7.42 -6.67 17.09
CA PRO A 51 -7.76 -8.09 17.08
C PRO A 51 -7.09 -8.81 18.25
N GLY A 52 -7.82 -9.74 18.85
CA GLY A 52 -7.27 -10.58 19.92
C GLY A 52 -6.31 -11.66 19.42
N SER A 53 -6.33 -11.96 18.12
CA SER A 53 -5.48 -12.94 17.45
C SER A 53 -5.50 -12.71 15.95
N TYR A 54 -4.36 -12.98 15.31
CA TYR A 54 -4.24 -13.05 13.84
C TYR A 54 -4.44 -14.47 13.29
N GLN A 55 -4.75 -15.46 14.14
CA GLN A 55 -5.04 -16.84 13.71
C GLN A 55 -6.46 -16.92 13.11
N LYS A 56 -6.61 -16.37 11.92
CA LYS A 56 -7.86 -16.31 11.14
C LYS A 56 -7.60 -16.78 9.72
N ASP A 57 -8.56 -17.41 9.09
CA ASP A 57 -8.42 -17.95 7.73
C ASP A 57 -8.08 -16.84 6.73
N CYS A 58 -8.65 -15.66 6.86
CA CYS A 58 -8.33 -14.51 6.02
C CYS A 58 -6.85 -14.06 6.16
N ILE A 59 -6.21 -14.24 7.32
CA ILE A 59 -4.79 -13.90 7.52
C ILE A 59 -3.88 -15.00 6.94
N TYR A 60 -4.24 -16.26 7.07
CA TYR A 60 -3.54 -17.34 6.35
C TYR A 60 -3.63 -17.12 4.84
N HIS A 61 -4.80 -16.72 4.34
CA HIS A 61 -4.98 -16.41 2.92
C HIS A 61 -4.17 -15.17 2.49
N MET A 62 -4.07 -14.14 3.33
CA MET A 62 -3.18 -13.01 3.11
C MET A 62 -1.71 -13.45 3.02
N ALA A 63 -1.25 -14.35 3.90
CA ALA A 63 0.10 -14.87 3.87
C ALA A 63 0.39 -15.68 2.59
N ASP A 64 -0.58 -16.49 2.13
CA ASP A 64 -0.49 -17.20 0.86
C ASP A 64 -0.39 -16.20 -0.32
N THR A 65 -1.21 -15.16 -0.31
CA THR A 65 -1.20 -14.11 -1.32
C THR A 65 0.15 -13.40 -1.35
N LEU A 66 0.68 -12.98 -0.21
CA LEU A 66 2.00 -12.35 -0.10
C LEU A 66 3.09 -13.27 -0.67
N GLN A 67 3.14 -14.53 -0.24
CA GLN A 67 4.13 -15.48 -0.76
C GLN A 67 3.98 -15.71 -2.28
N LYS A 68 2.74 -15.70 -2.79
CA LYS A 68 2.46 -15.84 -4.22
C LYS A 68 2.91 -14.63 -5.02
N LEU A 69 2.70 -13.40 -4.52
CA LEU A 69 3.13 -12.17 -5.16
C LEU A 69 4.62 -12.17 -5.47
N TYR A 70 5.46 -12.61 -4.52
CA TYR A 70 6.91 -12.65 -4.68
C TYR A 70 7.41 -13.69 -5.70
N LYS A 71 6.56 -14.58 -6.21
CA LYS A 71 6.92 -15.44 -7.38
C LYS A 71 6.95 -14.65 -8.69
N TYR A 72 6.32 -13.48 -8.72
CA TYR A 72 6.15 -12.64 -9.92
C TYR A 72 6.99 -11.37 -9.89
N THR A 73 7.96 -11.28 -8.99
CA THR A 73 8.85 -10.12 -8.81
C THR A 73 10.25 -10.36 -9.36
N THR A 74 11.06 -9.31 -9.38
CA THR A 74 12.50 -9.41 -9.57
C THR A 74 13.15 -10.13 -8.38
N LYS A 75 14.30 -10.76 -8.60
CA LYS A 75 14.98 -11.55 -7.55
C LYS A 75 15.45 -10.71 -6.36
N ASP A 76 15.77 -9.44 -6.58
CA ASP A 76 16.20 -8.48 -5.57
C ASP A 76 15.05 -8.03 -4.66
N ALA A 77 13.80 -8.13 -5.10
CA ALA A 77 12.61 -7.71 -4.34
C ALA A 77 12.52 -8.32 -2.93
N MET A 78 13.12 -9.49 -2.72
CA MET A 78 13.05 -10.23 -1.44
C MET A 78 13.99 -9.69 -0.35
N ASN A 79 14.85 -8.71 -0.67
CA ASN A 79 15.75 -8.02 0.26
C ASN A 79 15.98 -6.59 -0.25
N ALA A 80 14.94 -5.92 -0.65
CA ALA A 80 15.04 -4.60 -1.25
C ALA A 80 14.05 -3.64 -0.60
N ASP A 81 14.43 -2.38 -0.62
CA ASP A 81 13.57 -1.26 -0.31
C ASP A 81 12.72 -0.83 -1.53
N PHE A 82 11.89 0.17 -1.32
CA PHE A 82 11.03 0.68 -2.39
C PHE A 82 11.81 1.29 -3.55
N ASP A 83 12.96 1.91 -3.31
CA ASP A 83 13.75 2.55 -4.36
C ASP A 83 14.24 1.53 -5.40
N VAL A 84 14.58 0.32 -4.97
CA VAL A 84 14.93 -0.78 -5.88
C VAL A 84 13.72 -1.19 -6.73
N ALA A 85 12.55 -1.34 -6.12
CA ALA A 85 11.31 -1.69 -6.85
C ALA A 85 10.94 -0.59 -7.86
N TYR A 86 11.04 0.67 -7.46
CA TYR A 86 10.81 1.82 -8.31
C TYR A 86 11.79 1.89 -9.48
N ASN A 87 13.09 1.76 -9.20
CA ASN A 87 14.13 1.77 -10.23
C ASN A 87 13.99 0.62 -11.23
N ASN A 88 13.60 -0.57 -10.76
CA ASN A 88 13.30 -1.70 -11.64
C ASN A 88 12.09 -1.41 -12.54
N PHE A 89 11.07 -0.73 -12.02
CA PHE A 89 9.89 -0.35 -12.80
C PHE A 89 10.23 0.70 -13.88
N ILE A 90 10.89 1.80 -13.54
CA ILE A 90 11.24 2.83 -14.53
C ILE A 90 12.27 2.34 -15.56
N ALA A 91 13.11 1.37 -15.20
CA ALA A 91 14.03 0.70 -16.11
C ALA A 91 13.34 -0.36 -17.00
N GLY A 92 12.03 -0.57 -16.86
CA GLY A 92 11.26 -1.55 -17.63
C GLY A 92 11.56 -3.01 -17.26
N LYS A 93 12.17 -3.26 -16.10
CA LYS A 93 12.44 -4.62 -15.60
C LYS A 93 11.21 -5.27 -14.95
N SER A 94 10.22 -4.48 -14.55
CA SER A 94 8.91 -4.95 -14.10
C SER A 94 7.79 -4.21 -14.81
N ALA A 95 6.68 -4.90 -15.05
CA ALA A 95 5.57 -4.36 -15.83
C ALA A 95 4.59 -3.53 -15.00
N MET A 96 4.46 -3.79 -13.70
CA MET A 96 3.51 -3.16 -12.81
C MET A 96 4.20 -2.75 -11.50
N LEU A 97 3.77 -1.64 -10.92
CA LEU A 97 4.19 -1.15 -9.61
C LEU A 97 2.95 -0.84 -8.77
N ALA A 98 2.79 -1.53 -7.63
CA ALA A 98 1.72 -1.21 -6.69
C ALA A 98 2.05 0.07 -5.94
N ASN A 99 1.26 1.13 -6.18
CA ASN A 99 1.50 2.45 -5.61
C ASN A 99 0.21 3.29 -5.57
N GLY A 100 0.32 4.55 -5.17
CA GLY A 100 -0.78 5.50 -5.11
C GLY A 100 -0.60 6.70 -6.05
N TYR A 101 -1.61 7.54 -6.10
CA TYR A 101 -1.66 8.71 -6.99
C TYR A 101 -0.51 9.72 -6.74
N TRP A 102 0.06 9.76 -5.53
CA TRP A 102 1.22 10.60 -5.20
C TRP A 102 2.46 10.29 -6.04
N MET A 103 2.53 9.08 -6.63
CA MET A 103 3.64 8.69 -7.50
C MET A 103 3.58 9.35 -8.87
N ILE A 104 2.44 9.87 -9.29
CA ILE A 104 2.26 10.43 -10.64
C ILE A 104 3.29 11.52 -10.94
N ASP A 105 3.49 12.44 -10.00
CA ASP A 105 4.42 13.56 -10.15
C ASP A 105 5.89 13.18 -9.89
N GLN A 106 6.13 12.02 -9.29
CA GLN A 106 7.48 11.50 -9.03
C GLN A 106 8.06 10.70 -10.22
N LEU A 107 7.20 10.24 -11.13
CA LEU A 107 7.66 9.55 -12.33
C LEU A 107 8.34 10.51 -13.31
N PRO A 108 9.47 10.10 -13.94
CA PRO A 108 10.07 10.88 -15.03
C PRO A 108 9.05 11.18 -16.13
N GLU A 109 9.09 12.40 -16.68
CA GLU A 109 8.10 12.86 -17.66
C GLU A 109 8.00 11.92 -18.87
N GLU A 110 9.13 11.51 -19.43
CA GLU A 110 9.18 10.60 -20.58
C GLU A 110 8.61 9.20 -20.27
N PHE A 111 8.69 8.78 -19.00
CA PHE A 111 8.16 7.49 -18.56
C PHE A 111 6.67 7.59 -18.24
N ARG A 112 6.23 8.72 -17.71
CA ARG A 112 4.82 8.99 -17.34
C ARG A 112 3.86 8.80 -18.51
N GLU A 113 4.28 9.16 -19.71
CA GLU A 113 3.47 8.98 -20.93
C GLU A 113 3.30 7.51 -21.35
N LYS A 114 4.19 6.62 -20.88
CA LYS A 114 4.16 5.18 -21.20
C LYS A 114 3.35 4.39 -20.16
N VAL A 115 3.12 4.96 -18.98
CA VAL A 115 2.44 4.29 -17.86
C VAL A 115 0.94 4.52 -17.93
N ARG A 116 0.18 3.52 -17.50
CA ARG A 116 -1.27 3.58 -17.34
C ARG A 116 -1.62 3.28 -15.88
N PHE A 117 -2.68 3.89 -15.42
CA PHE A 117 -3.24 3.56 -14.11
C PHE A 117 -4.31 2.48 -14.26
N SER A 118 -4.31 1.54 -13.30
CA SER A 118 -5.37 0.55 -13.11
C SER A 118 -5.73 0.48 -11.61
N PRO A 119 -7.00 0.32 -11.26
CA PRO A 119 -7.38 -0.05 -9.90
C PRO A 119 -6.69 -1.34 -9.45
N PHE A 120 -6.61 -1.56 -8.15
CA PHE A 120 -6.18 -2.84 -7.59
C PHE A 120 -7.14 -3.97 -8.00
N PRO A 121 -6.69 -5.25 -7.90
CA PRO A 121 -7.53 -6.41 -8.20
C PRO A 121 -8.93 -6.30 -7.58
N GLY A 122 -9.95 -6.78 -8.28
CA GLY A 122 -11.34 -6.62 -7.86
C GLY A 122 -11.92 -5.21 -8.05
N ASN A 123 -11.33 -4.36 -8.92
CA ASN A 123 -11.72 -2.97 -9.14
C ASN A 123 -11.74 -2.15 -7.85
N LYS A 124 -10.65 -2.19 -7.08
CA LYS A 124 -10.53 -1.52 -5.79
C LYS A 124 -9.60 -0.32 -5.83
N LEU A 125 -9.94 0.72 -5.08
CA LEU A 125 -9.02 1.78 -4.69
C LEU A 125 -8.79 1.71 -3.18
N ILE A 126 -7.52 1.80 -2.76
CA ILE A 126 -7.16 1.73 -1.36
C ILE A 126 -7.00 3.15 -0.82
N SER A 127 -7.69 3.42 0.28
CA SER A 127 -7.68 4.69 0.98
C SER A 127 -6.89 4.55 2.29
N SER A 128 -6.03 5.53 2.58
CA SER A 128 -5.27 5.58 3.83
C SER A 128 -5.56 6.90 4.58
N PRO A 129 -6.84 7.20 4.91
CA PRO A 129 -7.20 8.48 5.52
C PRO A 129 -6.64 8.65 6.93
N GLU A 130 -6.33 7.54 7.60
CA GLU A 130 -5.89 7.50 8.99
C GLU A 130 -4.36 7.56 9.13
N THR A 131 -3.62 7.42 8.03
CA THR A 131 -2.16 7.32 8.04
C THR A 131 -1.47 8.66 8.18
N PHE A 132 -2.08 9.72 7.64
CA PHE A 132 -1.46 11.03 7.56
C PHE A 132 -2.34 12.07 8.21
N GLY A 133 -1.87 12.58 9.32
CA GLY A 133 -2.44 13.71 10.02
C GLY A 133 -1.39 14.77 10.27
N TRP A 134 -1.85 15.98 10.53
CA TRP A 134 -1.01 17.06 11.03
C TRP A 134 -1.18 17.13 12.54
N ALA A 135 -0.07 17.08 13.27
CA ALA A 135 -0.06 17.27 14.71
C ALA A 135 0.60 18.61 15.06
N VAL A 136 0.05 19.29 16.05
CA VAL A 136 0.68 20.45 16.66
C VAL A 136 1.41 19.99 17.91
N VAL A 137 2.71 20.28 17.97
CA VAL A 137 3.56 19.86 19.10
C VAL A 137 3.18 20.67 20.34
N ASP A 138 2.85 20.00 21.43
CA ASP A 138 2.34 20.63 22.65
C ASP A 138 3.42 21.35 23.47
N SER A 139 4.68 21.00 23.32
CA SER A 139 5.81 21.61 24.03
C SER A 139 6.16 23.04 23.61
N TYR A 140 5.55 23.56 22.55
CA TYR A 140 5.77 24.94 22.10
C TYR A 140 4.86 25.94 22.82
N SER A 141 5.22 27.24 22.76
CA SER A 141 4.39 28.31 23.30
C SER A 141 3.01 28.38 22.65
N ASP A 142 2.02 28.93 23.35
CA ASP A 142 0.65 29.06 22.82
C ASP A 142 0.59 29.87 21.53
N GLU A 143 1.44 30.88 21.39
CA GLU A 143 1.56 31.70 20.17
C GLU A 143 2.01 30.84 18.97
N VAL A 144 3.02 29.98 19.16
CA VAL A 144 3.51 29.06 18.12
C VAL A 144 2.43 28.01 17.77
N LYS A 145 1.76 27.45 18.77
CA LYS A 145 0.67 26.51 18.55
C LYS A 145 -0.48 27.16 17.77
N GLN A 146 -0.85 28.38 18.11
CA GLN A 146 -1.90 29.11 17.40
C GLN A 146 -1.50 29.40 15.94
N GLY A 147 -0.25 29.81 15.69
CA GLY A 147 0.29 29.97 14.33
C GLY A 147 0.23 28.69 13.52
N ALA A 148 0.60 27.55 14.13
CA ALA A 148 0.50 26.25 13.49
C ALA A 148 -0.96 25.89 13.14
N VAL A 149 -1.91 26.13 14.03
CA VAL A 149 -3.35 25.91 13.77
C VAL A 149 -3.85 26.75 12.60
N GLU A 150 -3.48 28.05 12.54
CA GLU A 150 -3.85 28.92 11.42
C GLU A 150 -3.24 28.45 10.10
N PHE A 151 -1.99 27.97 10.11
CA PHE A 151 -1.37 27.34 8.94
C PHE A 151 -2.14 26.08 8.49
N LEU A 152 -2.55 25.23 9.43
CA LEU A 152 -3.34 24.03 9.11
C LEU A 152 -4.70 24.38 8.51
N LYS A 153 -5.38 25.38 9.05
CA LYS A 153 -6.64 25.90 8.47
C LYS A 153 -6.44 26.40 7.03
N PHE A 154 -5.35 27.13 6.77
CA PHE A 154 -4.99 27.57 5.41
C PHE A 154 -4.75 26.37 4.47
N ARG A 155 -3.95 25.39 4.90
CA ARG A 155 -3.64 24.17 4.12
C ARG A 155 -4.90 23.37 3.80
N THR A 156 -5.79 23.23 4.77
CA THR A 156 -7.05 22.48 4.58
C THR A 156 -7.97 23.16 3.57
N LYS A 157 -8.09 24.47 3.61
CA LYS A 157 -8.86 25.25 2.61
C LYS A 157 -8.29 25.08 1.20
N LYS A 158 -6.96 25.14 1.06
CA LYS A 158 -6.28 24.99 -0.22
C LYS A 158 -6.44 23.56 -0.78
N ASN A 159 -6.37 22.55 0.08
CA ASN A 159 -6.59 21.16 -0.32
C ASN A 159 -8.03 20.88 -0.79
N LYS A 160 -9.03 21.57 -0.23
CA LYS A 160 -10.41 21.48 -0.72
C LYS A 160 -10.51 22.00 -2.16
N LYS A 161 -9.89 23.14 -2.46
CA LYS A 161 -9.80 23.67 -3.83
C LYS A 161 -9.02 22.75 -4.75
N LEU A 162 -7.92 22.17 -4.27
CA LEU A 162 -7.13 21.21 -5.05
C LEU A 162 -7.94 19.96 -5.42
N LYS A 163 -8.81 19.46 -4.54
CA LYS A 163 -9.74 18.37 -4.87
C LYS A 163 -10.74 18.78 -5.94
N GLU A 164 -11.29 19.98 -5.83
CA GLU A 164 -12.20 20.52 -6.84
C GLU A 164 -11.48 20.69 -8.18
N ASP A 165 -10.23 21.17 -8.19
CA ASP A 165 -9.40 21.34 -9.37
C ASP A 165 -8.96 19.97 -9.98
N LEU A 166 -8.60 18.98 -9.16
CA LEU A 166 -8.26 17.62 -9.61
C LEU A 166 -9.43 16.90 -10.30
N PHE A 167 -10.66 17.21 -9.91
CA PHE A 167 -11.87 16.65 -10.50
C PHE A 167 -12.51 17.60 -11.53
N SER A 168 -12.03 18.85 -11.65
CA SER A 168 -12.38 19.71 -12.77
C SER A 168 -11.79 19.13 -14.06
N GLN A 169 -12.51 19.33 -15.19
CA GLN A 169 -12.11 18.77 -16.48
C GLN A 169 -10.98 19.59 -17.11
N ASP A 170 -9.91 19.88 -16.39
CA ASP A 170 -8.79 20.62 -16.94
C ASP A 170 -8.04 19.75 -17.94
N GLN A 171 -8.04 20.20 -19.22
CA GLN A 171 -7.45 19.48 -20.35
C GLN A 171 -5.93 19.36 -20.29
N ASN A 172 -5.29 19.99 -19.29
CA ASN A 172 -3.84 19.99 -19.10
C ASN A 172 -3.33 18.93 -18.11
N THR A 173 -4.18 18.02 -17.63
CA THR A 173 -3.75 16.95 -16.74
C THR A 173 -3.05 15.82 -17.50
N SER A 174 -2.00 15.23 -16.90
CA SER A 174 -1.31 14.08 -17.49
C SER A 174 -2.28 12.92 -17.76
N ARG A 175 -1.98 12.13 -18.78
CA ARG A 175 -2.78 10.94 -19.14
C ARG A 175 -2.95 9.98 -17.96
N LEU A 176 -1.91 9.79 -17.16
CA LEU A 176 -1.93 8.92 -15.98
C LEU A 176 -2.90 9.44 -14.91
N LEU A 177 -2.95 10.77 -14.68
CA LEU A 177 -3.91 11.36 -13.76
C LEU A 177 -5.35 11.27 -14.30
N GLN A 178 -5.53 11.41 -15.61
CA GLN A 178 -6.84 11.20 -16.25
C GLN A 178 -7.34 9.75 -16.09
N ASP A 179 -6.45 8.77 -16.20
CA ASP A 179 -6.79 7.37 -15.96
C ASP A 179 -7.22 7.14 -14.50
N TYR A 180 -6.50 7.74 -13.53
CA TYR A 180 -6.88 7.69 -12.11
C TYR A 180 -8.26 8.32 -11.87
N ILE A 181 -8.51 9.51 -12.40
CA ILE A 181 -9.81 10.20 -12.28
C ILE A 181 -10.93 9.37 -12.90
N ARG A 182 -10.68 8.76 -14.05
CA ARG A 182 -11.65 7.86 -14.71
C ARG A 182 -11.96 6.64 -13.86
N ALA A 183 -10.93 6.00 -13.29
CA ALA A 183 -11.10 4.85 -12.40
C ALA A 183 -11.92 5.23 -11.16
N TYR A 184 -11.63 6.37 -10.54
CA TYR A 184 -12.38 6.87 -9.38
C TYR A 184 -13.86 7.15 -9.74
N ARG A 185 -14.12 7.77 -10.90
CA ARG A 185 -15.50 8.03 -11.39
C ARG A 185 -16.24 6.75 -11.77
N GLY A 186 -15.53 5.67 -12.07
CA GLY A 186 -16.09 4.34 -12.32
C GLY A 186 -16.66 3.65 -11.07
N GLN A 187 -16.75 4.37 -9.94
CA GLN A 187 -17.27 3.87 -8.66
C GLN A 187 -16.61 2.56 -8.21
N PRO A 188 -15.29 2.53 -8.06
CA PRO A 188 -14.60 1.37 -7.52
C PRO A 188 -15.00 1.14 -6.06
N GLN A 189 -14.81 -0.06 -5.57
CA GLN A 189 -14.88 -0.29 -4.14
C GLN A 189 -13.73 0.44 -3.45
N ILE A 190 -14.04 1.33 -2.51
CA ILE A 190 -13.03 1.99 -1.67
C ILE A 190 -12.77 1.12 -0.45
N VAL A 191 -11.53 0.70 -0.29
CA VAL A 191 -11.09 -0.19 0.79
C VAL A 191 -10.10 0.56 1.67
N PRO A 192 -10.24 0.53 3.01
CA PRO A 192 -9.23 1.10 3.89
C PRO A 192 -7.93 0.29 3.81
N ASN A 193 -6.79 0.96 3.83
CA ASN A 193 -5.49 0.28 3.90
C ASN A 193 -5.35 -0.41 5.25
N TYR A 194 -5.33 -1.75 5.24
CA TYR A 194 -5.31 -2.52 6.49
C TYR A 194 -4.01 -2.32 7.28
N GLN A 195 -2.88 -2.23 6.62
CA GLN A 195 -1.57 -2.09 7.27
C GLN A 195 -1.47 -0.84 8.15
N VAL A 196 -2.12 0.26 7.78
CA VAL A 196 -2.03 1.52 8.53
C VAL A 196 -2.69 1.45 9.92
N LYS A 197 -3.48 0.42 10.19
CA LYS A 197 -4.06 0.16 11.50
C LYS A 197 -3.10 -0.57 12.45
N TRP A 198 -2.00 -1.07 11.93
CA TRP A 198 -0.99 -1.77 12.71
C TRP A 198 -0.10 -0.76 13.44
N ASN A 199 0.25 -1.07 14.67
CA ASN A 199 1.22 -0.28 15.42
C ASN A 199 2.65 -0.45 14.87
N SER A 200 3.60 0.34 15.38
CA SER A 200 5.01 0.30 14.93
C SER A 200 5.66 -1.06 15.14
N VAL A 201 5.38 -1.75 16.26
CA VAL A 201 5.91 -3.09 16.54
C VAL A 201 5.49 -4.07 15.43
N LEU A 202 4.22 -4.06 15.07
CA LEU A 202 3.70 -4.97 14.04
C LEU A 202 4.23 -4.60 12.66
N GLN A 203 4.27 -3.31 12.30
CA GLN A 203 4.71 -2.88 10.98
C GLN A 203 6.23 -2.97 10.79
N GLU A 204 7.00 -2.46 11.72
CA GLU A 204 8.46 -2.28 11.55
C GLU A 204 9.22 -3.51 12.04
N SER A 205 8.90 -4.02 13.23
CA SER A 205 9.64 -5.15 13.79
C SER A 205 9.11 -6.48 13.23
N THR A 206 7.83 -6.79 13.43
CA THR A 206 7.29 -8.11 13.10
C THR A 206 7.20 -8.31 11.59
N LEU A 207 6.60 -7.38 10.86
CA LEU A 207 6.45 -7.51 9.41
C LEU A 207 7.80 -7.35 8.70
N GLY A 208 8.66 -6.44 9.18
CA GLY A 208 10.01 -6.24 8.64
C GLY A 208 10.87 -7.50 8.67
N GLU A 209 10.66 -8.38 9.66
CA GLU A 209 11.32 -9.69 9.75
C GLU A 209 10.55 -10.79 9.00
N ALA A 210 9.24 -10.86 9.23
CA ALA A 210 8.40 -11.96 8.74
C ALA A 210 8.18 -11.92 7.23
N LEU A 211 8.00 -10.74 6.62
CA LEU A 211 7.73 -10.64 5.18
C LEU A 211 8.89 -11.07 4.30
N PRO A 212 10.14 -10.63 4.52
CA PRO A 212 11.28 -11.15 3.76
C PRO A 212 11.47 -12.66 3.93
N ALA A 213 11.28 -13.18 5.15
CA ALA A 213 11.40 -14.60 5.44
C ALA A 213 10.30 -15.42 4.73
N LEU A 214 9.06 -14.93 4.71
CA LEU A 214 7.94 -15.53 3.99
C LEU A 214 8.18 -15.52 2.48
N ALA A 215 8.60 -14.37 1.93
CA ALA A 215 8.90 -14.20 0.51
C ALA A 215 9.99 -15.18 0.04
N GLN A 216 11.03 -15.39 0.86
CA GLN A 216 12.12 -16.33 0.60
C GLN A 216 11.78 -17.77 0.95
N LYS A 217 10.57 -18.05 1.44
CA LYS A 217 10.12 -19.38 1.92
C LYS A 217 10.98 -19.95 3.05
N LYS A 218 11.59 -19.10 3.85
CA LYS A 218 12.33 -19.49 5.06
C LYS A 218 11.39 -19.81 6.24
N ILE A 219 10.19 -19.24 6.20
CA ILE A 219 9.10 -19.54 7.14
C ILE A 219 7.85 -19.96 6.37
N THR A 220 6.97 -20.68 7.05
CA THR A 220 5.66 -21.05 6.53
C THR A 220 4.63 -19.93 6.76
N GLN A 221 3.45 -20.02 6.12
CA GLN A 221 2.31 -19.16 6.38
C GLN A 221 1.88 -19.26 7.87
N ALA A 222 1.93 -20.46 8.43
CA ALA A 222 1.61 -20.66 9.84
C ALA A 222 2.61 -19.94 10.77
N ASP A 223 3.90 -19.95 10.45
CA ASP A 223 4.90 -19.20 11.20
C ASP A 223 4.66 -17.69 11.08
N PHE A 224 4.35 -17.21 9.89
CA PHE A 224 4.02 -15.80 9.65
C PHE A 224 2.83 -15.36 10.51
N VAL A 225 1.72 -16.10 10.48
CA VAL A 225 0.51 -15.81 11.27
C VAL A 225 0.79 -15.91 12.78
N ARG A 226 1.63 -16.84 13.20
CA ARG A 226 2.08 -16.96 14.60
C ARG A 226 2.87 -15.72 15.02
N MET A 227 3.85 -15.27 14.24
CA MET A 227 4.64 -14.06 14.52
C MET A 227 3.75 -12.83 14.66
N LEU A 228 2.78 -12.63 13.77
CA LEU A 228 1.79 -11.54 13.89
C LEU A 228 0.97 -11.65 15.17
N THR A 229 0.59 -12.86 15.59
CA THR A 229 -0.20 -13.06 16.81
C THR A 229 0.62 -12.81 18.07
N GLU A 230 1.89 -13.23 18.09
CA GLU A 230 2.82 -13.01 19.21
C GLU A 230 3.11 -11.51 19.42
N SER A 231 3.16 -10.72 18.36
CA SER A 231 3.38 -9.26 18.42
C SER A 231 2.30 -8.51 19.22
N ILE A 232 1.07 -9.06 19.32
CA ILE A 232 -0.01 -8.49 20.15
C ILE A 232 0.41 -8.46 21.62
N THR A 233 1.12 -9.49 22.07
CA THR A 233 1.58 -9.60 23.46
C THR A 233 2.76 -8.65 23.74
N GLU A 234 3.60 -8.42 22.77
CA GLU A 234 4.73 -7.49 22.86
C GLU A 234 4.26 -6.04 22.91
N SER A 235 3.34 -5.66 22.05
CA SER A 235 2.74 -4.32 22.04
C SER A 235 2.09 -3.93 23.37
N LYS A 236 1.45 -4.89 24.06
CA LYS A 236 0.82 -4.65 25.37
C LYS A 236 1.81 -4.47 26.52
N LYS A 237 3.09 -4.75 26.32
CA LYS A 237 4.13 -4.52 27.34
C LYS A 237 4.76 -3.13 27.22
N GLU A 238 4.55 -2.45 26.09
CA GLU A 238 5.08 -1.10 25.81
C GLU A 238 4.07 0.01 26.19
N GLU A 239 2.80 -0.34 26.41
CA GLU A 239 1.76 0.56 26.95
C GLU A 239 1.78 0.57 28.50
#